data_d842c21b84b12fe30234b736451cf04e
#
_entry.id   d842c21b84b12fe30234b736451cf04e
#
_cell.length_a   1.000
_cell.length_b   1.000
_cell.length_c   1.000
_cell.angle_alpha   90.00
_cell.angle_beta   90.00
_cell.angle_gamma   90.00
#
_symmetry.space_group_name_H-M   'P 1'
#
loop_
_entity.id
_entity.type
_entity.pdbx_description
1 polymer ?
#
loop_
_entity_poly.entity_id
_entity_poly.type
_entity_poly.pdbx_seq_one_letter_code
_entity_poly.pdbx_strand_id
1 'polypeptide(L)'
;LFEKLRNNKPDLVFNLCDDGFFSDPELEPHLPAMLDILDIDYTGSNYLSLALCLDKARAKKLLTYHDIPTPKFQVFKTGEEKIRKLLKFPLIVKPVHEDASIGIKNESIVNNEEELINRAKYVIKEYEQPALAEEFIDGREFNVGIIGDEEKEVLPVSEIKFDLPEGKPKIVNYSAKWEEDSQDYKGTVRSCPAEIDEELKKKLISLALKSSKLMLCSDYMRVDFRVDKNNNPYVLEVNPNPDISDDAGLAAMAKVKGYSYKDLIDKVVKSAVRKENENKK
;
A
#
# COMPACT_ATOMS: atom_id res chain seq x y z
N LEU A 1 25.70 -5.92 -9.01
CA LEU A 1 24.62 -6.90 -8.96
C LEU A 1 24.38 -7.52 -10.33
N PHE A 2 24.10 -6.74 -11.39
CA PHE A 2 23.77 -7.20 -12.74
C PHE A 2 24.77 -8.23 -13.29
N GLU A 3 26.08 -7.92 -13.32
CA GLU A 3 27.14 -8.84 -13.79
C GLU A 3 27.19 -10.13 -12.96
N LYS A 4 26.96 -10.05 -11.66
CA LYS A 4 26.97 -11.22 -10.78
C LYS A 4 25.80 -12.16 -11.09
N LEU A 5 24.61 -11.63 -11.29
CA LEU A 5 23.42 -12.40 -11.65
C LEU A 5 23.53 -12.97 -13.06
N ARG A 6 24.05 -12.20 -14.02
CA ARG A 6 24.29 -12.66 -15.40
C ARG A 6 25.24 -13.86 -15.46
N ASN A 7 26.31 -13.81 -14.68
CA ASN A 7 27.35 -14.85 -14.71
C ASN A 7 27.00 -16.07 -13.85
N ASN A 8 26.14 -15.93 -12.87
CA ASN A 8 25.69 -16.99 -11.96
C ASN A 8 24.17 -16.90 -11.82
N LYS A 9 23.45 -17.24 -12.89
CA LYS A 9 21.98 -17.17 -12.97
C LYS A 9 21.36 -18.12 -11.94
N PRO A 10 20.64 -17.61 -10.93
CA PRO A 10 19.87 -18.45 -10.02
C PRO A 10 18.59 -18.95 -10.70
N ASP A 11 17.99 -20.01 -10.19
CA ASP A 11 16.68 -20.51 -10.66
C ASP A 11 15.54 -19.57 -10.26
N LEU A 12 15.67 -18.92 -9.09
CA LEU A 12 14.67 -17.97 -8.56
C LEU A 12 15.36 -16.95 -7.66
N VAL A 13 14.91 -15.70 -7.71
CA VAL A 13 15.26 -14.65 -6.74
C VAL A 13 14.09 -14.40 -5.82
N PHE A 14 14.27 -14.60 -4.51
CA PHE A 14 13.30 -14.12 -3.53
C PHE A 14 13.54 -12.62 -3.32
N ASN A 15 12.65 -11.79 -3.90
CA ASN A 15 12.79 -10.33 -3.89
C ASN A 15 12.31 -9.76 -2.56
N LEU A 16 13.23 -9.17 -1.79
CA LEU A 16 12.98 -8.46 -0.52
C LEU A 16 13.40 -6.98 -0.63
N CYS A 17 13.55 -6.46 -1.85
CA CYS A 17 13.93 -5.07 -2.06
C CYS A 17 12.67 -4.20 -2.00
N ASP A 18 12.42 -3.58 -0.87
CA ASP A 18 11.28 -2.68 -0.61
C ASP A 18 11.70 -1.20 -0.51
N ASP A 19 12.98 -0.94 -0.19
CA ASP A 19 13.55 0.42 -0.14
C ASP A 19 14.13 0.91 -1.49
N GLY A 20 14.13 0.06 -2.52
CA GLY A 20 14.81 0.36 -3.77
C GLY A 20 16.34 0.36 -3.69
N PHE A 21 17.00 0.66 -4.81
CA PHE A 21 18.45 0.85 -4.83
C PHE A 21 18.82 2.16 -4.14
N PHE A 22 19.90 2.13 -3.35
CA PHE A 22 20.44 3.29 -2.63
C PHE A 22 19.46 3.92 -1.62
N SER A 23 18.48 3.14 -1.12
CA SER A 23 17.39 3.61 -0.26
C SER A 23 16.55 4.71 -0.92
N ASP A 24 16.35 4.58 -2.24
CA ASP A 24 15.48 5.44 -3.04
C ASP A 24 14.26 4.61 -3.49
N PRO A 25 13.06 4.86 -2.95
CA PRO A 25 11.86 4.11 -3.31
C PRO A 25 11.52 4.16 -4.81
N GLU A 26 11.87 5.25 -5.50
CA GLU A 26 11.65 5.37 -6.95
C GLU A 26 12.49 4.34 -7.75
N LEU A 27 13.51 3.77 -7.13
CA LEU A 27 14.36 2.74 -7.72
C LEU A 27 13.94 1.29 -7.36
N GLU A 28 12.89 1.09 -6.55
CA GLU A 28 12.36 -0.24 -6.24
C GLU A 28 11.97 -1.03 -7.50
N PRO A 29 11.26 -0.45 -8.49
CA PRO A 29 10.87 -1.16 -9.71
C PRO A 29 12.04 -1.62 -10.58
N HIS A 30 13.24 -1.09 -10.38
CA HIS A 30 14.40 -1.40 -11.22
C HIS A 30 14.97 -2.79 -10.97
N LEU A 31 14.79 -3.36 -9.77
CA LEU A 31 15.24 -4.72 -9.49
C LEU A 31 14.43 -5.76 -10.29
N PRO A 32 13.09 -5.80 -10.24
CA PRO A 32 12.32 -6.67 -11.12
C PRO A 32 12.60 -6.45 -12.60
N ALA A 33 12.70 -5.18 -13.06
CA ALA A 33 13.04 -4.89 -14.46
C ALA A 33 14.40 -5.46 -14.88
N MET A 34 15.40 -5.41 -13.99
CA MET A 34 16.70 -6.01 -14.24
C MET A 34 16.62 -7.55 -14.31
N LEU A 35 15.80 -8.16 -13.44
CA LEU A 35 15.61 -9.61 -13.44
C LEU A 35 14.86 -10.08 -14.69
N ASP A 36 13.86 -9.32 -15.16
CA ASP A 36 13.19 -9.55 -16.45
C ASP A 36 14.16 -9.52 -17.63
N ILE A 37 15.08 -8.52 -17.69
CA ILE A 37 16.12 -8.43 -18.74
C ILE A 37 17.06 -9.64 -18.71
N LEU A 38 17.37 -10.16 -17.51
CA LEU A 38 18.24 -11.32 -17.33
C LEU A 38 17.49 -12.66 -17.49
N ASP A 39 16.18 -12.63 -17.72
CA ASP A 39 15.34 -13.82 -17.78
C ASP A 39 15.52 -14.69 -16.51
N ILE A 40 15.40 -14.05 -15.33
CA ILE A 40 15.49 -14.67 -14.00
C ILE A 40 14.15 -14.53 -13.31
N ASP A 41 13.57 -15.65 -12.89
CA ASP A 41 12.34 -15.67 -12.13
C ASP A 41 12.52 -15.02 -10.73
N TYR A 42 11.49 -14.36 -10.25
CA TYR A 42 11.51 -13.71 -8.93
C TYR A 42 10.12 -13.69 -8.28
N THR A 43 10.11 -13.57 -6.96
CA THR A 43 8.88 -13.41 -6.17
C THR A 43 8.41 -11.96 -6.17
N GLY A 44 7.09 -11.79 -6.08
CA GLY A 44 6.44 -10.48 -5.98
C GLY A 44 6.00 -9.92 -7.33
N SER A 45 5.54 -8.70 -7.30
CA SER A 45 5.00 -8.00 -8.46
C SER A 45 6.09 -7.51 -9.41
N ASN A 46 5.75 -7.36 -10.69
CA ASN A 46 6.68 -6.88 -11.71
C ASN A 46 6.96 -5.36 -11.59
N TYR A 47 7.95 -4.88 -12.33
CA TYR A 47 8.39 -3.48 -12.32
C TYR A 47 7.27 -2.48 -12.60
N LEU A 48 6.32 -2.83 -13.48
CA LEU A 48 5.23 -1.93 -13.84
C LEU A 48 4.22 -1.80 -12.70
N SER A 49 3.90 -2.90 -12.02
CA SER A 49 3.04 -2.90 -10.84
C SER A 49 3.63 -2.03 -9.72
N LEU A 50 4.91 -2.23 -9.42
CA LEU A 50 5.64 -1.44 -8.41
C LEU A 50 5.62 0.05 -8.76
N ALA A 51 5.98 0.42 -9.99
CA ALA A 51 6.01 1.81 -10.44
C ALA A 51 4.61 2.48 -10.44
N LEU A 52 3.55 1.73 -10.78
CA LEU A 52 2.17 2.24 -10.75
C LEU A 52 1.67 2.47 -9.33
N CYS A 53 1.98 1.55 -8.41
CA CYS A 53 1.50 1.62 -7.03
C CYS A 53 2.28 2.65 -6.21
N LEU A 54 3.58 2.80 -6.45
CA LEU A 54 4.42 3.79 -5.79
C LEU A 54 3.91 5.23 -6.05
N ASP A 55 3.53 5.56 -7.29
CA ASP A 55 2.92 6.85 -7.60
C ASP A 55 1.44 6.85 -7.19
N LYS A 56 1.18 7.24 -5.93
CA LYS A 56 -0.18 7.30 -5.37
C LYS A 56 -1.15 8.12 -6.22
N ALA A 57 -0.67 9.16 -6.89
CA ALA A 57 -1.50 10.00 -7.73
C ALA A 57 -1.90 9.30 -9.04
N ARG A 58 -1.00 8.52 -9.65
CA ARG A 58 -1.30 7.69 -10.83
C ARG A 58 -2.21 6.53 -10.46
N ALA A 59 -1.90 5.81 -9.38
CA ALA A 59 -2.75 4.75 -8.86
C ALA A 59 -4.19 5.23 -8.65
N LYS A 60 -4.39 6.36 -7.96
CA LYS A 60 -5.73 6.94 -7.73
C LYS A 60 -6.44 7.38 -9.01
N LYS A 61 -5.73 7.88 -10.01
CA LYS A 61 -6.33 8.19 -11.33
C LYS A 61 -6.84 6.94 -12.03
N LEU A 62 -6.06 5.84 -11.99
CA LEU A 62 -6.48 4.56 -12.55
C LEU A 62 -7.68 3.99 -11.80
N LEU A 63 -7.65 3.98 -10.46
CA LEU A 63 -8.79 3.55 -9.64
C LEU A 63 -10.05 4.35 -9.99
N THR A 64 -9.94 5.68 -10.07
CA THR A 64 -11.06 6.56 -10.40
C THR A 64 -11.61 6.29 -11.80
N TYR A 65 -10.75 6.10 -12.80
CA TYR A 65 -11.16 5.80 -14.17
C TYR A 65 -11.93 4.49 -14.32
N HIS A 66 -11.62 3.52 -13.44
CA HIS A 66 -12.28 2.21 -13.40
C HIS A 66 -13.38 2.10 -12.34
N ASP A 67 -13.94 3.23 -11.89
CA ASP A 67 -15.02 3.29 -10.89
C ASP A 67 -14.73 2.55 -9.57
N ILE A 68 -13.45 2.44 -9.21
CA ILE A 68 -13.03 1.92 -7.90
C ILE A 68 -12.96 3.10 -6.93
N PRO A 69 -13.76 3.09 -5.86
CA PRO A 69 -13.81 4.20 -4.92
C PRO A 69 -12.45 4.47 -4.26
N THR A 70 -11.98 5.70 -4.36
CA THR A 70 -10.80 6.22 -3.67
C THR A 70 -11.10 7.65 -3.21
N PRO A 71 -10.49 8.16 -2.12
CA PRO A 71 -10.70 9.55 -1.69
C PRO A 71 -10.41 10.53 -2.81
N LYS A 72 -11.22 11.57 -2.96
CA LYS A 72 -10.95 12.64 -3.93
C LYS A 72 -9.66 13.33 -3.58
N PHE A 73 -8.88 13.70 -4.57
CA PHE A 73 -7.53 14.17 -4.37
C PHE A 73 -7.08 15.24 -5.37
N GLN A 74 -6.01 15.93 -4.99
CA GLN A 74 -5.25 16.84 -5.83
C GLN A 74 -3.76 16.73 -5.53
N VAL A 75 -2.94 16.86 -6.58
CA VAL A 75 -1.48 16.93 -6.44
C VAL A 75 -1.06 18.39 -6.44
N PHE A 76 -0.17 18.74 -5.52
CA PHE A 76 0.50 20.02 -5.41
C PHE A 76 1.98 19.85 -5.73
N LYS A 77 2.48 20.58 -6.72
CA LYS A 77 3.90 20.58 -7.13
C LYS A 77 4.68 21.76 -6.59
N THR A 78 3.98 22.85 -6.31
CA THR A 78 4.56 24.11 -5.82
C THR A 78 3.92 24.57 -4.51
N GLY A 79 2.71 24.10 -4.20
CA GLY A 79 1.88 24.59 -3.10
C GLY A 79 1.19 25.91 -3.41
N GLU A 80 1.15 26.33 -4.69
CA GLU A 80 0.47 27.54 -5.16
C GLU A 80 -0.68 27.22 -6.12
N GLU A 81 -0.96 25.93 -6.33
CA GLU A 81 -2.03 25.49 -7.20
C GLU A 81 -3.40 25.87 -6.63
N LYS A 82 -4.30 26.31 -7.52
CA LYS A 82 -5.68 26.58 -7.13
C LYS A 82 -6.36 25.29 -6.62
N ILE A 83 -6.91 25.38 -5.42
CA ILE A 83 -7.61 24.26 -4.80
C ILE A 83 -8.87 23.93 -5.58
N ARG A 84 -9.03 22.65 -5.92
CA ARG A 84 -10.19 22.18 -6.67
C ARG A 84 -11.43 22.17 -5.79
N LYS A 85 -12.57 22.64 -6.30
CA LYS A 85 -13.86 22.69 -5.60
C LYS A 85 -14.38 21.31 -5.16
N LEU A 86 -13.84 20.23 -5.74
CA LEU A 86 -14.25 18.87 -5.41
C LEU A 86 -13.71 18.39 -4.05
N LEU A 87 -12.63 19.00 -3.54
CA LEU A 87 -12.04 18.65 -2.25
C LEU A 87 -12.82 19.24 -1.10
N LYS A 88 -13.07 18.42 -0.09
CA LYS A 88 -13.76 18.83 1.14
C LYS A 88 -12.87 18.57 2.34
N PHE A 89 -12.70 19.59 3.18
CA PHE A 89 -11.97 19.44 4.44
C PHE A 89 -12.74 18.58 5.45
N PRO A 90 -12.03 17.87 6.34
CA PRO A 90 -10.59 17.81 6.47
C PRO A 90 -9.91 17.02 5.33
N LEU A 91 -8.65 17.37 5.02
CA LEU A 91 -7.82 16.65 4.06
C LEU A 91 -6.62 16.04 4.76
N ILE A 92 -6.06 14.97 4.20
CA ILE A 92 -4.73 14.47 4.57
C ILE A 92 -3.73 14.81 3.47
N VAL A 93 -2.57 15.35 3.86
CA VAL A 93 -1.49 15.74 2.94
C VAL A 93 -0.27 14.87 3.18
N LYS A 94 0.19 14.20 2.15
CA LYS A 94 1.30 13.24 2.20
C LYS A 94 2.17 13.33 0.94
N PRO A 95 3.42 12.82 0.94
CA PRO A 95 4.23 12.67 -0.26
C PRO A 95 3.55 11.72 -1.28
N VAL A 96 3.84 11.92 -2.58
CA VAL A 96 3.26 11.09 -3.65
C VAL A 96 3.94 9.72 -3.73
N HIS A 97 5.27 9.65 -3.54
CA HIS A 97 6.10 8.47 -3.82
C HIS A 97 6.66 7.79 -2.57
N GLU A 98 6.14 8.11 -1.38
CA GLU A 98 6.58 7.46 -0.14
C GLU A 98 5.60 6.40 0.33
N ASP A 99 6.13 5.30 0.84
CA ASP A 99 5.38 4.25 1.53
C ASP A 99 5.65 4.24 3.05
N ALA A 100 5.26 3.20 3.74
CA ALA A 100 5.55 2.96 5.15
C ALA A 100 5.19 4.11 6.10
N SER A 101 4.20 4.94 5.77
CA SER A 101 3.77 6.15 6.52
C SER A 101 4.84 7.25 6.59
N ILE A 102 5.88 7.20 5.75
CA ILE A 102 6.88 8.27 5.65
C ILE A 102 6.16 9.57 5.26
N GLY A 103 6.47 10.65 5.97
CA GLY A 103 5.84 11.96 5.76
C GLY A 103 4.43 12.11 6.31
N ILE A 104 3.85 11.08 6.94
CA ILE A 104 2.54 11.17 7.59
C ILE A 104 2.73 11.43 9.10
N LYS A 105 2.24 12.59 9.55
CA LYS A 105 2.22 13.03 10.95
C LYS A 105 0.81 13.51 11.31
N ASN A 106 0.58 13.84 12.58
CA ASN A 106 -0.73 14.39 12.99
C ASN A 106 -1.07 15.70 12.23
N GLU A 107 -0.05 16.53 11.94
CA GLU A 107 -0.15 17.76 11.15
C GLU A 107 -0.41 17.50 9.65
N SER A 108 -0.44 16.24 9.22
CA SER A 108 -0.85 15.90 7.86
C SER A 108 -2.35 16.05 7.65
N ILE A 109 -3.15 16.07 8.74
CA ILE A 109 -4.58 16.41 8.67
C ILE A 109 -4.72 17.92 8.72
N VAL A 110 -5.36 18.47 7.69
CA VAL A 110 -5.55 19.91 7.51
C VAL A 110 -7.03 20.23 7.36
N ASN A 111 -7.46 21.36 7.95
CA ASN A 111 -8.89 21.71 8.11
C ASN A 111 -9.30 22.92 7.27
N ASN A 112 -8.34 23.63 6.67
CA ASN A 112 -8.59 24.84 5.88
C ASN A 112 -7.51 25.01 4.80
N GLU A 113 -7.70 26.00 3.92
CA GLU A 113 -6.81 26.27 2.79
C GLU A 113 -5.41 26.69 3.23
N GLU A 114 -5.29 27.48 4.29
CA GLU A 114 -3.99 27.96 4.80
C GLU A 114 -3.15 26.76 5.31
N GLU A 115 -3.74 25.89 6.13
CA GLU A 115 -3.08 24.68 6.60
C GLU A 115 -2.68 23.76 5.44
N LEU A 116 -3.56 23.60 4.44
CA LEU A 116 -3.28 22.81 3.25
C LEU A 116 -2.06 23.33 2.48
N ILE A 117 -2.02 24.63 2.19
CA ILE A 117 -0.92 25.25 1.44
C ILE A 117 0.39 25.10 2.22
N ASN A 118 0.37 25.41 3.52
CA ASN A 118 1.54 25.30 4.38
C ASN A 118 2.06 23.86 4.46
N ARG A 119 1.15 22.88 4.62
CA ARG A 119 1.53 21.46 4.67
C ARG A 119 2.02 20.95 3.32
N ALA A 120 1.40 21.32 2.21
CA ALA A 120 1.85 20.96 0.87
C ALA A 120 3.27 21.50 0.60
N LYS A 121 3.54 22.79 0.90
CA LYS A 121 4.87 23.39 0.78
C LYS A 121 5.92 22.69 1.65
N TYR A 122 5.54 22.30 2.88
CA TYR A 122 6.43 21.53 3.76
C TYR A 122 6.80 20.19 3.12
N VAL A 123 5.79 19.40 2.67
CA VAL A 123 6.03 18.10 2.03
C VAL A 123 6.92 18.23 0.81
N ILE A 124 6.62 19.19 -0.08
CA ILE A 124 7.40 19.42 -1.30
C ILE A 124 8.86 19.75 -0.97
N LYS A 125 9.10 20.58 0.04
CA LYS A 125 10.46 21.00 0.42
C LYS A 125 11.23 19.90 1.13
N GLU A 126 10.57 19.17 2.04
CA GLU A 126 11.23 18.19 2.91
C GLU A 126 11.54 16.87 2.17
N TYR A 127 10.63 16.45 1.29
CA TYR A 127 10.73 15.18 0.57
C TYR A 127 11.14 15.36 -0.90
N GLU A 128 11.38 16.58 -1.36
CA GLU A 128 11.78 16.91 -2.74
C GLU A 128 10.87 16.32 -3.83
N GLN A 129 9.59 16.08 -3.49
CA GLN A 129 8.60 15.48 -4.37
C GLN A 129 7.23 16.17 -4.24
N PRO A 130 6.29 15.93 -5.18
CA PRO A 130 4.94 16.50 -5.07
C PRO A 130 4.20 16.06 -3.82
N ALA A 131 3.31 16.91 -3.30
CA ALA A 131 2.39 16.58 -2.24
C ALA A 131 1.04 16.12 -2.80
N LEU A 132 0.49 15.04 -2.25
CA LEU A 132 -0.87 14.56 -2.48
C LEU A 132 -1.76 15.04 -1.33
N ALA A 133 -2.78 15.85 -1.63
CA ALA A 133 -3.86 16.15 -0.71
C ALA A 133 -5.10 15.34 -1.09
N GLU A 134 -5.65 14.59 -0.16
CA GLU A 134 -6.86 13.80 -0.38
C GLU A 134 -7.86 13.98 0.75
N GLU A 135 -9.17 13.77 0.47
CA GLU A 135 -10.22 13.82 1.49
C GLU A 135 -9.92 12.81 2.60
N PHE A 136 -9.88 13.28 3.85
CA PHE A 136 -9.74 12.41 5.01
C PHE A 136 -11.07 11.68 5.27
N ILE A 137 -11.07 10.38 5.04
CA ILE A 137 -12.25 9.55 5.33
C ILE A 137 -12.27 9.23 6.82
N ASP A 138 -13.13 9.90 7.56
CA ASP A 138 -13.35 9.62 8.99
C ASP A 138 -14.13 8.32 9.15
N GLY A 139 -13.44 7.28 9.70
CA GLY A 139 -14.03 5.97 9.84
C GLY A 139 -13.03 4.90 10.23
N ARG A 140 -13.34 3.65 9.84
CA ARG A 140 -12.55 2.46 10.15
C ARG A 140 -11.49 2.21 9.08
N GLU A 141 -10.37 1.62 9.46
CA GLU A 141 -9.29 1.27 8.54
C GLU A 141 -9.13 -0.24 8.43
N PHE A 142 -9.07 -0.75 7.18
CA PHE A 142 -8.99 -2.18 6.90
C PHE A 142 -7.88 -2.49 5.92
N ASN A 143 -7.29 -3.69 6.09
CA ASN A 143 -6.33 -4.24 5.17
C ASN A 143 -6.86 -5.58 4.62
N VAL A 144 -6.69 -5.78 3.32
CA VAL A 144 -7.02 -7.04 2.64
C VAL A 144 -5.76 -7.60 2.01
N GLY A 145 -5.23 -8.67 2.57
CA GLY A 145 -4.11 -9.42 2.01
C GLY A 145 -4.58 -10.40 0.95
N ILE A 146 -3.79 -10.54 -0.10
CA ILE A 146 -4.04 -11.47 -1.21
C ILE A 146 -2.75 -12.21 -1.53
N ILE A 147 -2.83 -13.52 -1.78
CA ILE A 147 -1.71 -14.37 -2.19
C ILE A 147 -2.08 -15.03 -3.51
N GLY A 148 -1.11 -15.23 -4.38
CA GLY A 148 -1.25 -15.89 -5.68
C GLY A 148 -1.35 -14.92 -6.84
N ASP A 149 -1.20 -15.44 -8.04
CA ASP A 149 -1.25 -14.69 -9.30
C ASP A 149 -2.56 -14.94 -10.05
N GLU A 150 -2.67 -16.01 -10.83
CA GLU A 150 -3.92 -16.35 -11.53
C GLU A 150 -5.03 -16.75 -10.57
N GLU A 151 -4.74 -17.66 -9.66
CA GLU A 151 -5.64 -18.07 -8.58
C GLU A 151 -5.36 -17.25 -7.32
N LYS A 152 -5.97 -16.08 -7.24
CA LYS A 152 -5.82 -15.17 -6.10
C LYS A 152 -6.60 -15.66 -4.89
N GLU A 153 -5.89 -15.97 -3.81
CA GLU A 153 -6.46 -16.34 -2.52
C GLU A 153 -6.51 -15.11 -1.61
N VAL A 154 -7.71 -14.72 -1.17
CA VAL A 154 -7.90 -13.63 -0.23
C VAL A 154 -7.76 -14.13 1.21
N LEU A 155 -6.92 -13.45 1.97
CA LEU A 155 -6.73 -13.68 3.40
C LEU A 155 -7.87 -13.05 4.22
N PRO A 156 -8.06 -13.46 5.48
CA PRO A 156 -9.03 -12.81 6.37
C PRO A 156 -8.78 -11.31 6.47
N VAL A 157 -9.83 -10.51 6.32
CA VAL A 157 -9.75 -9.05 6.44
C VAL A 157 -9.23 -8.66 7.82
N SER A 158 -8.28 -7.75 7.86
CA SER A 158 -7.74 -7.18 9.08
C SER A 158 -8.24 -5.75 9.28
N GLU A 159 -8.44 -5.34 10.51
CA GLU A 159 -8.79 -3.97 10.91
C GLU A 159 -7.66 -3.36 11.72
N ILE A 160 -7.38 -2.09 11.48
CA ILE A 160 -6.56 -1.27 12.38
C ILE A 160 -7.51 -0.52 13.31
N LYS A 161 -7.48 -0.88 14.59
CA LYS A 161 -8.24 -0.22 15.65
C LYS A 161 -7.39 0.87 16.29
N PHE A 162 -8.00 2.04 16.51
CA PHE A 162 -7.33 3.19 17.11
C PHE A 162 -7.89 3.43 18.51
N ASP A 163 -7.04 3.23 19.52
CA ASP A 163 -7.27 3.61 20.92
C ASP A 163 -6.36 4.79 21.26
N LEU A 164 -6.71 5.95 20.72
CA LEU A 164 -5.92 7.17 20.82
C LEU A 164 -6.65 8.20 21.68
N PRO A 165 -5.92 9.11 22.33
CA PRO A 165 -6.52 10.21 23.09
C PRO A 165 -7.52 11.03 22.26
N GLU A 166 -8.52 11.59 22.91
CA GLU A 166 -9.52 12.43 22.27
C GLU A 166 -8.87 13.61 21.52
N GLY A 167 -9.34 13.88 20.30
CA GLY A 167 -8.79 14.92 19.44
C GLY A 167 -7.61 14.49 18.56
N LYS A 168 -6.97 13.34 18.81
CA LYS A 168 -5.95 12.82 17.90
C LYS A 168 -6.58 12.23 16.63
N PRO A 169 -6.03 12.52 15.44
CA PRO A 169 -6.52 11.90 14.20
C PRO A 169 -6.26 10.40 14.21
N LYS A 170 -7.26 9.63 13.81
CA LYS A 170 -7.18 8.16 13.67
C LYS A 170 -6.49 7.80 12.37
N ILE A 171 -5.17 7.90 12.31
CA ILE A 171 -4.34 7.58 11.16
C ILE A 171 -3.15 6.73 11.57
N VAL A 172 -2.68 5.87 10.66
CA VAL A 172 -1.40 5.17 10.82
C VAL A 172 -0.30 6.13 10.38
N ASN A 173 0.18 6.97 11.30
CA ASN A 173 1.28 7.89 11.07
C ASN A 173 2.65 7.18 11.28
N TYR A 174 3.74 7.90 11.04
CA TYR A 174 5.10 7.36 11.20
C TYR A 174 5.33 6.80 12.61
N SER A 175 4.95 7.55 13.66
CA SER A 175 5.12 7.12 15.04
C SER A 175 4.31 5.87 15.39
N ALA A 176 3.10 5.71 14.81
CA ALA A 176 2.26 4.52 14.97
C ALA A 176 2.88 3.25 14.37
N LYS A 177 3.85 3.38 13.48
CA LYS A 177 4.48 2.26 12.78
C LYS A 177 5.89 1.95 13.29
N TRP A 178 6.64 2.95 13.69
CA TRP A 178 8.08 2.85 13.92
C TRP A 178 8.57 3.23 15.33
N GLU A 179 7.75 3.91 16.12
CA GLU A 179 8.15 4.38 17.45
C GLU A 179 7.40 3.59 18.54
N GLU A 180 7.91 2.41 18.89
CA GLU A 180 7.27 1.45 19.82
C GLU A 180 6.86 2.06 21.17
N ASP A 181 7.61 3.04 21.66
CA ASP A 181 7.32 3.72 22.93
C ASP A 181 6.24 4.79 22.80
N SER A 182 5.87 5.21 21.59
CA SER A 182 4.88 6.25 21.36
C SER A 182 3.46 5.82 21.77
N GLN A 183 2.63 6.80 22.13
CA GLN A 183 1.19 6.56 22.34
C GLN A 183 0.49 6.14 21.06
N ASP A 184 0.97 6.63 19.89
CA ASP A 184 0.40 6.31 18.59
C ASP A 184 0.63 4.83 18.24
N TYR A 185 1.83 4.29 18.50
CA TYR A 185 2.13 2.87 18.34
C TYR A 185 1.27 1.99 19.25
N LYS A 186 1.27 2.28 20.55
CA LYS A 186 0.51 1.51 21.56
C LYS A 186 -1.01 1.58 21.36
N GLY A 187 -1.50 2.70 20.83
CA GLY A 187 -2.92 2.92 20.53
C GLY A 187 -3.35 2.49 19.13
N THR A 188 -2.44 1.96 18.30
CA THR A 188 -2.74 1.48 16.95
C THR A 188 -2.62 -0.03 16.90
N VAL A 189 -3.76 -0.73 17.03
CA VAL A 189 -3.80 -2.18 17.25
C VAL A 189 -4.43 -2.88 16.06
N ARG A 190 -3.76 -3.92 15.56
CA ARG A 190 -4.29 -4.80 14.52
C ARG A 190 -5.27 -5.81 15.12
N SER A 191 -6.44 -5.95 14.51
CA SER A 191 -7.45 -6.97 14.83
C SER A 191 -7.73 -7.82 13.59
N CYS A 192 -7.45 -9.12 13.66
CA CYS A 192 -7.68 -10.06 12.56
C CYS A 192 -8.26 -11.37 13.12
N PRO A 193 -9.39 -11.88 12.60
CA PRO A 193 -10.22 -11.28 11.55
C PRO A 193 -10.95 -10.02 12.05
N ALA A 194 -11.26 -9.12 11.12
CA ALA A 194 -12.06 -7.94 11.42
C ALA A 194 -13.50 -8.31 11.79
N GLU A 195 -14.07 -7.62 12.79
CA GLU A 195 -15.47 -7.75 13.18
C GLU A 195 -16.37 -6.87 12.29
N ILE A 196 -16.79 -7.43 11.16
CA ILE A 196 -17.62 -6.75 10.14
C ILE A 196 -18.71 -7.68 9.64
N ASP A 197 -19.79 -7.09 9.11
CA ASP A 197 -20.85 -7.85 8.46
C ASP A 197 -20.39 -8.42 7.10
N GLU A 198 -21.12 -9.43 6.62
CA GLU A 198 -20.77 -10.11 5.38
C GLU A 198 -20.94 -9.22 4.13
N GLU A 199 -21.75 -8.17 4.18
CA GLU A 199 -21.91 -7.24 3.06
C GLU A 199 -20.67 -6.37 2.89
N LEU A 200 -20.20 -5.74 3.97
CA LEU A 200 -18.96 -4.95 3.96
C LEU A 200 -17.76 -5.82 3.60
N LYS A 201 -17.67 -7.02 4.17
CA LYS A 201 -16.60 -7.97 3.85
C LYS A 201 -16.55 -8.29 2.36
N LYS A 202 -17.69 -8.60 1.73
CA LYS A 202 -17.77 -8.86 0.29
C LYS A 202 -17.37 -7.64 -0.53
N LYS A 203 -17.77 -6.43 -0.14
CA LYS A 203 -17.36 -5.18 -0.81
C LYS A 203 -15.84 -4.98 -0.76
N LEU A 204 -15.22 -5.12 0.41
CA LEU A 204 -13.78 -5.00 0.59
C LEU A 204 -13.02 -6.01 -0.27
N ILE A 205 -13.39 -7.28 -0.21
CA ILE A 205 -12.78 -8.36 -1.00
C ILE A 205 -12.90 -8.09 -2.50
N SER A 206 -14.11 -7.73 -2.97
CA SER A 206 -14.35 -7.43 -4.39
C SER A 206 -13.50 -6.26 -4.88
N LEU A 207 -13.42 -5.18 -4.11
CA LEU A 207 -12.60 -4.02 -4.45
C LEU A 207 -11.11 -4.34 -4.41
N ALA A 208 -10.65 -5.12 -3.43
CA ALA A 208 -9.27 -5.54 -3.33
C ALA A 208 -8.83 -6.37 -4.55
N LEU A 209 -9.64 -7.35 -4.96
CA LEU A 209 -9.37 -8.16 -6.15
C LEU A 209 -9.37 -7.32 -7.44
N LYS A 210 -10.33 -6.39 -7.59
CA LYS A 210 -10.36 -5.47 -8.75
C LYS A 210 -9.14 -4.56 -8.78
N SER A 211 -8.77 -3.98 -7.64
CA SER A 211 -7.61 -3.08 -7.52
C SER A 211 -6.31 -3.81 -7.80
N SER A 212 -6.11 -4.99 -7.23
CA SER A 212 -4.90 -5.80 -7.45
C SER A 212 -4.74 -6.22 -8.92
N LYS A 213 -5.84 -6.57 -9.58
CA LYS A 213 -5.83 -6.88 -11.02
C LYS A 213 -5.53 -5.64 -11.87
N LEU A 214 -6.15 -4.50 -11.55
CA LEU A 214 -5.92 -3.24 -12.25
C LEU A 214 -4.46 -2.78 -12.16
N MET A 215 -3.84 -2.97 -10.98
CA MET A 215 -2.44 -2.61 -10.72
C MET A 215 -1.44 -3.70 -11.11
N LEU A 216 -1.90 -4.78 -11.76
CA LEU A 216 -1.06 -5.89 -12.21
C LEU A 216 -0.26 -6.57 -11.09
N CYS A 217 -0.80 -6.56 -9.86
CA CYS A 217 -0.12 -7.19 -8.72
C CYS A 217 -0.13 -8.70 -8.81
N SER A 218 0.97 -9.34 -8.44
CA SER A 218 1.17 -10.79 -8.46
C SER A 218 1.83 -11.29 -7.17
N ASP A 219 1.73 -12.59 -6.94
CA ASP A 219 2.27 -13.39 -5.85
C ASP A 219 1.75 -13.05 -4.47
N TYR A 220 1.97 -11.84 -3.98
CA TYR A 220 1.43 -11.36 -2.72
C TYR A 220 1.26 -9.84 -2.76
N MET A 221 0.20 -9.35 -2.13
CA MET A 221 -0.14 -7.93 -2.12
C MET A 221 -1.07 -7.59 -0.97
N ARG A 222 -1.20 -6.31 -0.67
CA ARG A 222 -2.16 -5.79 0.31
C ARG A 222 -2.87 -4.57 -0.25
N VAL A 223 -4.17 -4.51 -0.05
CA VAL A 223 -4.99 -3.34 -0.38
C VAL A 223 -5.51 -2.73 0.91
N ASP A 224 -5.26 -1.44 1.10
CA ASP A 224 -5.59 -0.69 2.31
C ASP A 224 -6.80 0.21 2.06
N PHE A 225 -7.74 0.20 3.00
CA PHE A 225 -9.03 0.86 2.89
C PHE A 225 -9.35 1.74 4.07
N ARG A 226 -10.05 2.85 3.79
CA ARG A 226 -10.88 3.51 4.79
C ARG A 226 -12.35 3.25 4.48
N VAL A 227 -13.13 3.03 5.52
CA VAL A 227 -14.58 2.81 5.42
C VAL A 227 -15.27 3.88 6.22
N ASP A 228 -16.12 4.67 5.56
CA ASP A 228 -16.86 5.73 6.22
C ASP A 228 -17.97 5.18 7.15
N LYS A 229 -18.60 6.06 7.91
CA LYS A 229 -19.69 5.71 8.84
C LYS A 229 -20.95 5.15 8.17
N ASN A 230 -21.05 5.22 6.84
CA ASN A 230 -22.13 4.63 6.05
C ASN A 230 -21.74 3.31 5.40
N ASN A 231 -20.64 2.68 5.85
CA ASN A 231 -20.09 1.45 5.29
C ASN A 231 -19.68 1.55 3.80
N ASN A 232 -19.26 2.75 3.35
CA ASN A 232 -18.69 2.91 2.02
C ASN A 232 -17.17 2.76 2.10
N PRO A 233 -16.58 1.76 1.43
CA PRO A 233 -15.13 1.56 1.37
C PRO A 233 -14.49 2.45 0.32
N TYR A 234 -13.30 2.97 0.64
CA TYR A 234 -12.43 3.75 -0.24
C TYR A 234 -11.03 3.14 -0.22
N VAL A 235 -10.49 2.80 -1.39
CA VAL A 235 -9.10 2.32 -1.52
C VAL A 235 -8.15 3.49 -1.23
N LEU A 236 -7.31 3.36 -0.22
CA LEU A 236 -6.26 4.31 0.10
C LEU A 236 -5.05 4.08 -0.77
N GLU A 237 -4.59 2.82 -0.81
CA GLU A 237 -3.46 2.38 -1.62
C GLU A 237 -3.55 0.89 -1.95
N VAL A 238 -2.81 0.50 -2.97
CA VAL A 238 -2.52 -0.89 -3.31
C VAL A 238 -1.03 -1.09 -3.10
N ASN A 239 -0.66 -1.95 -2.17
CA ASN A 239 0.73 -2.28 -1.91
C ASN A 239 1.10 -3.61 -2.59
N PRO A 240 1.93 -3.58 -3.66
CA PRO A 240 2.32 -4.76 -4.43
C PRO A 240 3.51 -5.51 -3.81
N ASN A 241 4.11 -4.96 -2.74
CA ASN A 241 5.26 -5.51 -2.03
C ASN A 241 5.13 -5.25 -0.51
N PRO A 242 4.03 -5.72 0.15
CA PRO A 242 3.85 -5.50 1.57
C PRO A 242 4.90 -6.28 2.37
N ASP A 243 5.28 -5.73 3.53
CA ASP A 243 6.12 -6.42 4.49
C ASP A 243 5.61 -7.84 4.77
N ILE A 244 6.49 -8.82 4.55
CA ILE A 244 6.22 -10.25 4.66
C ILE A 244 6.92 -10.89 5.89
N SER A 245 7.51 -10.10 6.78
CA SER A 245 8.09 -10.59 8.04
C SER A 245 7.04 -11.36 8.85
N ASP A 246 7.46 -12.24 9.74
CA ASP A 246 6.55 -13.16 10.45
C ASP A 246 5.62 -12.45 11.46
N ASP A 247 5.96 -11.24 11.89
CA ASP A 247 5.16 -10.34 12.75
C ASP A 247 4.37 -9.29 11.94
N ALA A 248 4.60 -9.21 10.63
CA ALA A 248 3.93 -8.25 9.74
C ALA A 248 2.44 -8.55 9.50
N GLY A 249 1.75 -7.57 8.92
CA GLY A 249 0.31 -7.65 8.68
C GLY A 249 -0.12 -8.81 7.79
N LEU A 250 0.63 -9.07 6.73
CA LEU A 250 0.30 -10.16 5.79
C LEU A 250 0.47 -11.53 6.46
N ALA A 251 1.55 -11.73 7.21
CA ALA A 251 1.80 -12.97 7.96
C ALA A 251 0.74 -13.20 9.06
N ALA A 252 0.32 -12.14 9.76
CA ALA A 252 -0.75 -12.23 10.74
C ALA A 252 -2.09 -12.67 10.11
N MET A 253 -2.45 -12.12 8.95
CA MET A 253 -3.66 -12.55 8.20
C MET A 253 -3.54 -14.00 7.72
N ALA A 254 -2.36 -14.42 7.24
CA ALA A 254 -2.10 -15.79 6.82
C ALA A 254 -2.23 -16.79 8.00
N LYS A 255 -1.73 -16.41 9.17
CA LYS A 255 -1.86 -17.21 10.41
C LYS A 255 -3.33 -17.40 10.82
N VAL A 256 -4.15 -16.37 10.73
CA VAL A 256 -5.60 -16.48 11.00
C VAL A 256 -6.31 -17.36 9.97
N LYS A 257 -5.82 -17.40 8.73
CA LYS A 257 -6.29 -18.34 7.69
C LYS A 257 -5.92 -19.80 7.99
N GLY A 258 -4.98 -20.05 8.90
CA GLY A 258 -4.48 -21.36 9.27
C GLY A 258 -3.14 -21.75 8.65
N TYR A 259 -2.43 -20.79 8.06
CA TYR A 259 -1.09 -20.99 7.49
C TYR A 259 -0.01 -20.71 8.54
N SER A 260 1.00 -21.56 8.62
CA SER A 260 2.26 -21.22 9.26
C SER A 260 3.02 -20.17 8.41
N TYR A 261 4.00 -19.51 9.01
CA TYR A 261 4.88 -18.61 8.25
C TYR A 261 5.58 -19.33 7.09
N LYS A 262 6.01 -20.57 7.32
CA LYS A 262 6.58 -21.41 6.26
C LYS A 262 5.58 -21.63 5.11
N ASP A 263 4.30 -21.92 5.43
CA ASP A 263 3.28 -22.13 4.38
C ASP A 263 3.05 -20.86 3.56
N LEU A 264 3.12 -19.67 4.20
CA LEU A 264 3.03 -18.39 3.50
C LEU A 264 4.19 -18.23 2.50
N ILE A 265 5.43 -18.43 2.95
CA ILE A 265 6.61 -18.33 2.10
C ILE A 265 6.58 -19.38 0.98
N ASP A 266 6.22 -20.64 1.28
CA ASP A 266 6.05 -21.70 0.29
C ASP A 266 5.00 -21.34 -0.80
N LYS A 267 3.90 -20.66 -0.42
CA LYS A 267 2.88 -20.19 -1.37
C LYS A 267 3.43 -19.10 -2.29
N VAL A 268 4.15 -18.12 -1.74
CA VAL A 268 4.78 -17.05 -2.53
C VAL A 268 5.78 -17.62 -3.54
N VAL A 269 6.67 -18.52 -3.10
CA VAL A 269 7.64 -19.17 -3.99
C VAL A 269 6.94 -20.00 -5.07
N LYS A 270 5.90 -20.76 -4.72
CA LYS A 270 5.15 -21.56 -5.70
C LYS A 270 4.41 -20.71 -6.72
N SER A 271 3.93 -19.54 -6.33
CA SER A 271 3.29 -18.59 -7.25
C SER A 271 4.30 -18.08 -8.29
N ALA A 272 5.50 -17.68 -7.84
CA ALA A 272 6.57 -17.19 -8.72
C ALA A 272 7.04 -18.24 -9.74
N VAL A 273 7.20 -19.49 -9.32
CA VAL A 273 7.64 -20.62 -10.21
C VAL A 273 6.58 -20.95 -11.26
N ARG A 274 5.28 -20.78 -10.99
CA ARG A 274 4.21 -21.07 -11.95
C ARG A 274 4.24 -20.14 -13.16
N LYS A 275 4.68 -18.89 -13.00
CA LYS A 275 4.83 -17.92 -14.10
C LYS A 275 5.73 -18.43 -15.20
N GLU A 276 6.75 -19.23 -14.87
CA GLU A 276 7.69 -19.81 -15.85
C GLU A 276 6.99 -20.73 -16.87
N ASN A 277 5.99 -21.52 -16.43
CA ASN A 277 5.33 -22.51 -17.28
C ASN A 277 4.34 -21.90 -18.28
N GLU A 278 3.90 -20.67 -18.09
CA GLU A 278 2.92 -19.98 -18.95
C GLU A 278 3.57 -19.13 -20.03
N ASN A 279 4.69 -18.49 -19.71
CA ASN A 279 5.47 -17.70 -20.69
C ASN A 279 6.22 -18.58 -21.73
N LYS A 280 6.29 -19.91 -21.52
CA LYS A 280 6.92 -20.88 -22.45
C LYS A 280 5.93 -21.56 -23.39
N LYS A 281 4.62 -21.18 -23.37
CA LYS A 281 3.59 -21.63 -24.32
C LYS A 281 3.23 -20.55 -25.29
#